data_1945c8ffbed7ded33e0d8a17da87e891
#
_entry.id   1945c8ffbed7ded33e0d8a17da87e891
#
_cell.length_a   1.000
_cell.length_b   1.000
_cell.length_c   1.000
_cell.angle_alpha   90.00
_cell.angle_beta   90.00
_cell.angle_gamma   90.00
#
_symmetry.space_group_name_H-M   'P 1'
#
loop_
_entity.id
_entity.type
_entity.pdbx_description
1 polymer ?
#
loop_
_entity_poly.entity_id
_entity_poly.type
_entity_poly.pdbx_seq_one_letter_code
_entity_poly.pdbx_strand_id
1 'polypeptide(L)'
;MLRAAREAFAESGYGVPLDEIAARAGVGPGTVYRHFPTKEALFEAVVTARVTDLVNDARARADALDPGEAFFGYLARIAEDSAAKRDLPDAISISGSLRDDLTAAVDVLLRRAQRAGAVRTEVRTPDLIVLLKGMFASLAGSTDPALVFAVLADGLRPPR
;
A
#
# COMPACT_ATOMS: atom_id res chain seq x y z
N MET A 1 16.88 -1.30 -9.60
CA MET A 1 16.99 -2.42 -8.63
C MET A 1 15.75 -2.58 -7.77
N LEU A 2 15.31 -1.60 -6.96
CA LEU A 2 14.10 -1.73 -6.12
C LEU A 2 12.82 -2.03 -6.92
N ARG A 3 12.67 -1.46 -8.14
CA ARG A 3 11.53 -1.77 -9.02
C ARG A 3 11.53 -3.24 -9.43
N ALA A 4 12.65 -3.77 -9.91
CA ALA A 4 12.77 -5.18 -10.29
C ALA A 4 12.54 -6.12 -9.09
N ALA A 5 13.04 -5.75 -7.89
CA ALA A 5 12.78 -6.49 -6.66
C ALA A 5 11.28 -6.48 -6.30
N ARG A 6 10.62 -5.32 -6.41
CA ARG A 6 9.18 -5.20 -6.18
C ARG A 6 8.35 -6.09 -7.12
N GLU A 7 8.69 -6.09 -8.42
CA GLU A 7 8.04 -6.92 -9.42
C GLU A 7 8.28 -8.41 -9.14
N ALA A 8 9.52 -8.81 -8.86
CA ALA A 8 9.86 -10.18 -8.53
C ALA A 8 9.14 -10.70 -7.27
N PHE A 9 9.12 -9.91 -6.20
CA PHE A 9 8.37 -10.27 -4.99
C PHE A 9 6.86 -10.32 -5.21
N ALA A 10 6.31 -9.48 -6.08
CA ALA A 10 4.89 -9.51 -6.41
C ALA A 10 4.48 -10.75 -7.21
N GLU A 11 5.33 -11.20 -8.13
CA GLU A 11 5.07 -12.34 -9.02
C GLU A 11 5.35 -13.70 -8.33
N SER A 12 6.50 -13.80 -7.67
CA SER A 12 7.04 -15.07 -7.16
C SER A 12 7.04 -15.17 -5.63
N GLY A 13 6.50 -14.16 -4.93
CA GLY A 13 6.49 -14.11 -3.48
C GLY A 13 7.87 -13.88 -2.87
N TYR A 14 7.94 -14.00 -1.54
CA TYR A 14 9.21 -13.83 -0.81
C TYR A 14 10.23 -14.94 -1.12
N GLY A 15 9.82 -16.08 -1.71
CA GLY A 15 10.69 -17.21 -2.05
C GLY A 15 11.72 -16.91 -3.16
N VAL A 16 11.51 -15.87 -3.99
CA VAL A 16 12.38 -15.55 -5.14
C VAL A 16 13.87 -15.37 -4.73
N PRO A 17 14.83 -16.01 -5.42
CA PRO A 17 16.27 -15.84 -5.13
C PRO A 17 16.77 -14.43 -5.43
N LEU A 18 17.74 -13.93 -4.64
CA LEU A 18 18.39 -12.63 -4.90
C LEU A 18 19.07 -12.56 -6.26
N ASP A 19 19.65 -13.66 -6.73
CA ASP A 19 20.31 -13.74 -8.03
C ASP A 19 19.33 -13.55 -9.20
N GLU A 20 18.10 -14.04 -9.05
CA GLU A 20 17.03 -13.78 -10.03
C GLU A 20 16.63 -12.31 -10.04
N ILE A 21 16.53 -11.69 -8.86
CA ILE A 21 16.25 -10.24 -8.74
C ILE A 21 17.38 -9.42 -9.39
N ALA A 22 18.64 -9.84 -9.20
CA ALA A 22 19.78 -9.20 -9.83
C ALA A 22 19.70 -9.28 -11.35
N ALA A 23 19.39 -10.45 -11.91
CA ALA A 23 19.22 -10.66 -13.34
C ALA A 23 18.09 -9.78 -13.90
N ARG A 24 16.92 -9.74 -13.25
CA ARG A 24 15.79 -8.87 -13.64
C ARG A 24 16.14 -7.38 -13.59
N ALA A 25 17.01 -6.99 -12.65
CA ALA A 25 17.48 -5.61 -12.48
C ALA A 25 18.59 -5.23 -13.49
N GLY A 26 19.12 -6.18 -14.25
CA GLY A 26 20.24 -5.96 -15.18
C GLY A 26 21.57 -5.67 -14.45
N VAL A 27 21.75 -6.18 -13.22
CA VAL A 27 22.97 -5.97 -12.41
C VAL A 27 23.58 -7.31 -12.00
N GLY A 28 24.88 -7.31 -11.73
CA GLY A 28 25.54 -8.50 -11.22
C GLY A 28 25.10 -8.82 -9.78
N PRO A 29 25.03 -10.12 -9.38
CA PRO A 29 24.68 -10.53 -8.02
C PRO A 29 25.49 -9.82 -6.94
N GLY A 30 26.81 -9.67 -7.12
CA GLY A 30 27.70 -8.95 -6.22
C GLY A 30 27.32 -7.48 -5.98
N THR A 31 26.65 -6.84 -6.95
CA THR A 31 26.13 -5.50 -6.79
C THR A 31 24.93 -5.47 -5.86
N VAL A 32 24.03 -6.45 -5.96
CA VAL A 32 22.88 -6.58 -5.08
C VAL A 32 23.34 -6.84 -3.64
N TYR A 33 24.23 -7.83 -3.43
CA TYR A 33 24.75 -8.17 -2.10
C TYR A 33 25.52 -7.04 -1.44
N ARG A 34 26.16 -6.16 -2.22
CA ARG A 34 26.88 -4.99 -1.67
C ARG A 34 25.92 -3.96 -1.11
N HIS A 35 24.76 -3.76 -1.73
CA HIS A 35 23.74 -2.81 -1.29
C HIS A 35 22.76 -3.40 -0.28
N PHE A 36 22.47 -4.68 -0.43
CA PHE A 36 21.52 -5.43 0.40
C PHE A 36 22.16 -6.76 0.81
N PRO A 37 22.84 -6.80 1.97
CA PRO A 37 23.56 -7.98 2.42
C PRO A 37 22.67 -9.21 2.60
N THR A 38 21.38 -9.00 2.86
CA THR A 38 20.39 -10.05 3.03
C THR A 38 19.12 -9.77 2.20
N LYS A 39 18.33 -10.80 1.99
CA LYS A 39 17.05 -10.71 1.31
C LYS A 39 16.05 -9.85 2.09
N GLU A 40 16.10 -9.96 3.41
CA GLU A 40 15.32 -9.18 4.36
C GLU A 40 15.61 -7.69 4.18
N ALA A 41 16.88 -7.30 4.08
CA ALA A 41 17.28 -5.90 3.87
C ALA A 41 16.77 -5.35 2.52
N LEU A 42 16.82 -6.14 1.45
CA LEU A 42 16.25 -5.76 0.17
C LEU A 42 14.72 -5.61 0.25
N PHE A 43 14.06 -6.56 0.90
CA PHE A 43 12.62 -6.55 1.05
C PHE A 43 12.15 -5.36 1.89
N GLU A 44 12.82 -5.07 3.02
CA GLU A 44 12.55 -3.90 3.85
C GLU A 44 12.69 -2.60 3.06
N ALA A 45 13.73 -2.49 2.23
CA ALA A 45 13.91 -1.33 1.36
C ALA A 45 12.79 -1.20 0.31
N VAL A 46 12.30 -2.31 -0.25
CA VAL A 46 11.16 -2.32 -1.18
C VAL A 46 9.87 -1.87 -0.47
N VAL A 47 9.62 -2.36 0.76
CA VAL A 47 8.44 -1.97 1.55
C VAL A 47 8.52 -0.49 1.92
N THR A 48 9.69 -0.02 2.38
CA THR A 48 9.91 1.39 2.72
C THR A 48 9.66 2.31 1.53
N ALA A 49 10.23 1.99 0.37
CA ALA A 49 10.02 2.76 -0.84
C ALA A 49 8.54 2.83 -1.23
N ARG A 50 7.82 1.70 -1.11
CA ARG A 50 6.39 1.64 -1.40
C ARG A 50 5.57 2.51 -0.46
N VAL A 51 5.81 2.42 0.85
CA VAL A 51 5.07 3.23 1.82
C VAL A 51 5.36 4.71 1.59
N THR A 52 6.60 5.06 1.24
CA THR A 52 6.97 6.43 0.84
C THR A 52 6.17 6.89 -0.38
N ASP A 53 6.01 6.05 -1.40
CA ASP A 53 5.19 6.35 -2.59
C ASP A 53 3.71 6.59 -2.20
N LEU A 54 3.17 5.79 -1.28
CA LEU A 54 1.80 5.98 -0.77
C LEU A 54 1.64 7.29 -0.01
N VAL A 55 2.61 7.67 0.82
CA VAL A 55 2.61 8.96 1.51
C VAL A 55 2.62 10.11 0.51
N ASN A 56 3.50 10.05 -0.50
CA ASN A 56 3.61 11.07 -1.53
C ASN A 56 2.33 11.19 -2.37
N ASP A 57 1.71 10.07 -2.74
CA ASP A 57 0.44 10.08 -3.48
C ASP A 57 -0.71 10.68 -2.65
N ALA A 58 -0.81 10.31 -1.36
CA ALA A 58 -1.79 10.91 -0.46
C ALA A 58 -1.61 12.44 -0.34
N ARG A 59 -0.37 12.89 -0.19
CA ARG A 59 -0.04 14.31 -0.13
C ARG A 59 -0.37 15.04 -1.44
N ALA A 60 -0.06 14.45 -2.59
CA ALA A 60 -0.36 15.02 -3.90
C ALA A 60 -1.88 15.17 -4.14
N ARG A 61 -2.69 14.27 -3.58
CA ARG A 61 -4.17 14.33 -3.66
C ARG A 61 -4.80 15.27 -2.62
N ALA A 62 -4.03 15.72 -1.64
CA ALA A 62 -4.54 16.52 -0.54
C ALA A 62 -5.20 17.84 -1.00
N ASP A 63 -4.77 18.41 -2.14
CA ASP A 63 -5.31 19.66 -2.69
C ASP A 63 -6.29 19.48 -3.86
N ALA A 64 -6.72 18.23 -4.13
CA ALA A 64 -7.68 17.96 -5.20
C ALA A 64 -9.01 18.72 -5.01
N LEU A 65 -9.61 19.13 -6.14
CA LEU A 65 -10.88 19.89 -6.15
C LEU A 65 -12.06 19.03 -5.67
N ASP A 66 -12.06 17.74 -5.98
CA ASP A 66 -13.01 16.76 -5.45
C ASP A 66 -12.37 15.90 -4.37
N PRO A 67 -12.63 16.19 -3.07
CA PRO A 67 -12.06 15.42 -1.97
C PRO A 67 -12.58 13.98 -1.89
N GLY A 68 -13.80 13.72 -2.35
CA GLY A 68 -14.39 12.38 -2.39
C GLY A 68 -13.68 11.50 -3.41
N GLU A 69 -13.52 12.00 -4.63
CA GLU A 69 -12.79 11.32 -5.69
C GLU A 69 -11.32 11.08 -5.29
N ALA A 70 -10.67 12.09 -4.71
CA ALA A 70 -9.30 11.97 -4.23
C ALA A 70 -9.14 10.85 -3.19
N PHE A 71 -10.05 10.77 -2.21
CA PHE A 71 -10.02 9.77 -1.15
C PHE A 71 -10.29 8.37 -1.69
N PHE A 72 -11.40 8.17 -2.42
CA PHE A 72 -11.73 6.84 -2.94
C PHE A 72 -10.75 6.37 -4.02
N GLY A 73 -10.26 7.28 -4.88
CA GLY A 73 -9.22 6.97 -5.86
C GLY A 73 -7.88 6.59 -5.20
N TYR A 74 -7.54 7.18 -4.06
CA TYR A 74 -6.38 6.77 -3.26
C TYR A 74 -6.56 5.35 -2.70
N LEU A 75 -7.73 5.04 -2.12
CA LEU A 75 -8.03 3.71 -1.59
C LEU A 75 -8.05 2.64 -2.70
N ALA A 76 -8.62 2.95 -3.87
CA ALA A 76 -8.63 2.05 -5.02
C ALA A 76 -7.21 1.69 -5.46
N ARG A 77 -6.33 2.68 -5.59
CA ARG A 77 -4.92 2.46 -5.92
C ARG A 77 -4.21 1.55 -4.92
N ILE A 78 -4.46 1.76 -3.61
CA ILE A 78 -3.87 0.88 -2.58
C ILE A 78 -4.40 -0.56 -2.73
N ALA A 79 -5.68 -0.73 -3.04
CA ALA A 79 -6.30 -2.04 -3.23
C ALA A 79 -5.71 -2.77 -4.45
N GLU A 80 -5.58 -2.10 -5.59
CA GLU A 80 -4.96 -2.65 -6.81
C GLU A 80 -3.52 -3.09 -6.56
N ASP A 81 -2.74 -2.23 -5.92
CA ASP A 81 -1.36 -2.50 -5.53
C ASP A 81 -1.24 -3.71 -4.59
N SER A 82 -2.26 -4.01 -3.79
CA SER A 82 -2.25 -5.09 -2.80
C SER A 82 -2.75 -6.41 -3.36
N ALA A 83 -3.66 -6.39 -4.33
CA ALA A 83 -4.17 -7.60 -4.99
C ALA A 83 -3.06 -8.38 -5.73
N ALA A 84 -1.98 -7.70 -6.13
CA ALA A 84 -0.81 -8.31 -6.76
C ALA A 84 0.15 -9.03 -5.80
N LYS A 85 -0.16 -9.13 -4.47
CA LYS A 85 0.80 -9.55 -3.44
C LYS A 85 0.26 -10.68 -2.57
N ARG A 86 0.49 -11.90 -2.98
CA ARG A 86 -0.07 -13.07 -2.30
C ARG A 86 0.71 -13.60 -1.09
N ASP A 87 2.00 -13.32 -0.92
CA ASP A 87 2.84 -13.98 0.10
C ASP A 87 3.89 -13.04 0.72
N LEU A 88 3.48 -11.92 1.28
CA LEU A 88 4.41 -11.06 2.01
C LEU A 88 4.43 -11.39 3.50
N PRO A 89 5.61 -11.59 4.12
CA PRO A 89 5.70 -11.83 5.56
C PRO A 89 5.09 -10.69 6.36
N ASP A 90 4.20 -11.00 7.31
CA ASP A 90 3.62 -10.04 8.27
C ASP A 90 4.68 -9.37 9.17
N ALA A 91 5.93 -9.84 9.10
CA ALA A 91 7.00 -9.54 10.06
C ALA A 91 7.80 -8.28 9.74
N ILE A 92 7.55 -7.57 8.63
CA ILE A 92 8.38 -6.41 8.31
C ILE A 92 7.78 -5.14 8.87
N SER A 93 8.47 -4.65 9.89
CA SER A 93 8.15 -3.38 10.54
C SER A 93 8.68 -2.22 9.71
N ILE A 94 7.78 -1.44 9.11
CA ILE A 94 8.12 -0.08 8.69
C ILE A 94 8.51 0.75 9.91
N SER A 95 9.43 1.71 9.74
CA SER A 95 9.83 2.61 10.82
C SER A 95 8.61 3.34 11.40
N GLY A 96 8.64 3.64 12.71
CA GLY A 96 7.55 4.35 13.38
C GLY A 96 7.24 5.68 12.70
N SER A 97 8.27 6.46 12.35
CA SER A 97 8.13 7.75 11.66
C SER A 97 7.42 7.64 10.30
N LEU A 98 7.75 6.63 9.48
CA LEU A 98 7.09 6.44 8.18
C LEU A 98 5.64 5.99 8.33
N ARG A 99 5.34 5.22 9.38
CA ARG A 99 3.95 4.85 9.74
C ARG A 99 3.15 6.08 10.15
N ASP A 100 3.75 6.96 10.95
CA ASP A 100 3.13 8.20 11.41
C ASP A 100 2.88 9.16 10.23
N ASP A 101 3.84 9.28 9.31
CA ASP A 101 3.69 10.04 8.06
C ASP A 101 2.54 9.53 7.20
N LEU A 102 2.43 8.20 7.02
CA LEU A 102 1.33 7.59 6.27
C LEU A 102 -0.02 7.87 6.95
N THR A 103 -0.08 7.67 8.27
CA THR A 103 -1.29 7.90 9.06
C THR A 103 -1.75 9.36 8.96
N ALA A 104 -0.81 10.32 9.07
CA ALA A 104 -1.10 11.74 8.94
C ALA A 104 -1.60 12.10 7.54
N ALA A 105 -0.97 11.58 6.49
CA ALA A 105 -1.37 11.85 5.11
C ALA A 105 -2.77 11.29 4.80
N VAL A 106 -3.08 10.08 5.28
CA VAL A 106 -4.42 9.47 5.15
C VAL A 106 -5.47 10.25 5.95
N ASP A 107 -5.13 10.75 7.16
CA ASP A 107 -6.03 11.56 7.98
C ASP A 107 -6.47 12.84 7.25
N VAL A 108 -5.55 13.49 6.55
CA VAL A 108 -5.86 14.69 5.75
C VAL A 108 -6.89 14.37 4.66
N LEU A 109 -6.69 13.30 3.89
CA LEU A 109 -7.64 12.89 2.83
C LEU A 109 -9.01 12.53 3.42
N LEU A 110 -9.02 11.73 4.49
CA LEU A 110 -10.25 11.32 5.17
C LEU A 110 -11.07 12.53 5.66
N ARG A 111 -10.43 13.45 6.39
CA ARG A 111 -11.11 14.63 6.93
C ARG A 111 -11.63 15.57 5.83
N ARG A 112 -10.92 15.68 4.71
CA ARG A 112 -11.40 16.46 3.58
C ARG A 112 -12.62 15.82 2.92
N ALA A 113 -12.60 14.50 2.70
CA ALA A 113 -13.73 13.76 2.15
C ALA A 113 -14.96 13.79 3.10
N GLN A 114 -14.76 13.74 4.42
CA GLN A 114 -15.82 13.89 5.42
C GLN A 114 -16.44 15.28 5.38
N ARG A 115 -15.62 16.34 5.33
CA ARG A 115 -16.13 17.72 5.22
C ARG A 115 -16.91 17.98 3.92
N ALA A 116 -16.55 17.28 2.85
CA ALA A 116 -17.27 17.31 1.58
C ALA A 116 -18.54 16.43 1.57
N GLY A 117 -18.81 15.70 2.66
CA GLY A 117 -19.98 14.80 2.74
C GLY A 117 -19.82 13.52 1.93
N ALA A 118 -18.62 13.20 1.44
CA ALA A 118 -18.36 12.00 0.64
C ALA A 118 -18.11 10.74 1.51
N VAL A 119 -17.64 10.92 2.74
CA VAL A 119 -17.36 9.86 3.71
C VAL A 119 -18.09 10.16 5.02
N ARG A 120 -18.61 9.11 5.66
CA ARG A 120 -19.29 9.22 6.96
C ARG A 120 -18.35 9.74 8.05
N THR A 121 -18.86 10.60 8.91
CA THR A 121 -18.05 11.35 9.90
C THR A 121 -17.62 10.52 11.10
N GLU A 122 -18.28 9.37 11.35
CA GLU A 122 -17.98 8.46 12.46
C GLU A 122 -16.67 7.68 12.27
N VAL A 123 -16.22 7.51 11.02
CA VAL A 123 -15.00 6.77 10.70
C VAL A 123 -13.78 7.61 11.07
N ARG A 124 -12.96 7.11 11.98
CA ARG A 124 -11.69 7.72 12.33
C ARG A 124 -10.53 7.04 11.61
N THR A 125 -9.40 7.72 11.46
CA THR A 125 -8.23 7.20 10.77
C THR A 125 -7.74 5.85 11.31
N PRO A 126 -7.69 5.59 12.63
CA PRO A 126 -7.35 4.26 13.15
C PRO A 126 -8.33 3.17 12.70
N ASP A 127 -9.63 3.47 12.69
CA ASP A 127 -10.67 2.53 12.26
C ASP A 127 -10.53 2.20 10.76
N LEU A 128 -10.28 3.24 9.94
CA LEU A 128 -10.00 3.08 8.51
C LEU A 128 -8.78 2.18 8.27
N ILE A 129 -7.69 2.37 9.03
CA ILE A 129 -6.47 1.54 8.90
C ILE A 129 -6.78 0.08 9.23
N VAL A 130 -7.59 -0.20 10.26
CA VAL A 130 -8.01 -1.56 10.61
C VAL A 130 -8.86 -2.18 9.50
N LEU A 131 -9.81 -1.42 8.94
CA LEU A 131 -10.63 -1.87 7.81
C LEU A 131 -9.79 -2.19 6.57
N LEU A 132 -8.83 -1.33 6.25
CA LEU A 132 -7.92 -1.57 5.13
C LEU A 132 -7.06 -2.82 5.34
N LYS A 133 -6.52 -3.04 6.54
CA LYS A 133 -5.78 -4.27 6.87
C LYS A 133 -6.65 -5.52 6.72
N GLY A 134 -7.89 -5.47 7.20
CA GLY A 134 -8.86 -6.57 7.01
C GLY A 134 -9.18 -6.83 5.55
N MET A 135 -9.37 -5.77 4.76
CA MET A 135 -9.55 -5.88 3.31
C MET A 135 -8.34 -6.55 2.65
N PHE A 136 -7.11 -6.14 2.96
CA PHE A 136 -5.91 -6.73 2.37
C PHE A 136 -5.76 -8.21 2.71
N ALA A 137 -6.05 -8.61 3.95
CA ALA A 137 -6.06 -10.01 4.34
C ALA A 137 -7.10 -10.82 3.54
N SER A 138 -8.26 -10.22 3.27
CA SER A 138 -9.33 -10.85 2.47
C SER A 138 -9.00 -10.96 0.99
N LEU A 139 -8.25 -9.99 0.42
CA LEU A 139 -7.88 -10.00 -0.99
C LEU A 139 -6.98 -11.19 -1.36
N ALA A 140 -6.16 -11.67 -0.44
CA ALA A 140 -5.28 -12.84 -0.66
C ALA A 140 -6.07 -14.12 -1.02
N GLY A 141 -7.29 -14.27 -0.52
CA GLY A 141 -8.16 -15.41 -0.79
C GLY A 141 -9.38 -15.09 -1.68
N SER A 142 -9.52 -13.85 -2.15
CA SER A 142 -10.70 -13.41 -2.90
C SER A 142 -10.67 -13.86 -4.35
N THR A 143 -11.83 -14.30 -4.85
CA THR A 143 -12.07 -14.53 -6.28
C THR A 143 -12.46 -13.26 -7.03
N ASP A 144 -12.86 -12.21 -6.31
CA ASP A 144 -13.24 -10.91 -6.87
C ASP A 144 -12.74 -9.75 -5.98
N PRO A 145 -11.49 -9.33 -6.16
CA PRO A 145 -10.92 -8.19 -5.43
C PRO A 145 -11.68 -6.87 -5.62
N ALA A 146 -12.27 -6.66 -6.80
CA ALA A 146 -13.03 -5.46 -7.10
C ALA A 146 -14.31 -5.37 -6.26
N LEU A 147 -14.99 -6.49 -6.06
CA LEU A 147 -16.17 -6.57 -5.19
C LEU A 147 -15.83 -6.28 -3.73
N VAL A 148 -14.72 -6.84 -3.22
CA VAL A 148 -14.27 -6.60 -1.84
C VAL A 148 -14.01 -5.11 -1.62
N PHE A 149 -13.32 -4.46 -2.57
CA PHE A 149 -13.11 -3.02 -2.52
C PHE A 149 -14.41 -2.22 -2.61
N ALA A 150 -15.32 -2.57 -3.52
CA ALA A 150 -16.60 -1.88 -3.69
C ALA A 150 -17.43 -1.92 -2.40
N VAL A 151 -17.52 -3.08 -1.74
CA VAL A 151 -18.24 -3.22 -0.46
C VAL A 151 -17.63 -2.34 0.62
N LEU A 152 -16.30 -2.28 0.73
CA LEU A 152 -15.64 -1.39 1.68
C LEU A 152 -15.93 0.08 1.34
N ALA A 153 -15.79 0.47 0.10
CA ALA A 153 -16.02 1.85 -0.35
C ALA A 153 -17.47 2.30 -0.10
N ASP A 154 -18.45 1.44 -0.39
CA ASP A 154 -19.87 1.73 -0.12
C ASP A 154 -20.15 1.82 1.39
N GLY A 155 -19.52 0.98 2.19
CA GLY A 155 -19.61 1.06 3.66
C GLY A 155 -19.03 2.35 4.26
N LEU A 156 -18.10 2.99 3.58
CA LEU A 156 -17.52 4.28 4.00
C LEU A 156 -18.37 5.49 3.58
N ARG A 157 -19.27 5.34 2.62
CA ARG A 157 -20.16 6.44 2.18
C ARG A 157 -21.21 6.74 3.26
N PRO A 158 -21.71 7.98 3.34
CA PRO A 158 -22.82 8.31 4.23
C PRO A 158 -24.06 7.45 3.91
N PRO A 159 -24.87 7.09 4.91
CA PRO A 159 -26.16 6.46 4.66
C PRO A 159 -27.05 7.39 3.84
N ARG A 160 -27.81 6.79 2.92
CA ARG A 160 -28.81 7.54 2.13
C ARG A 160 -30.02 7.90 2.97
#